data_38af89d46c6a9c3b4fefd6b21befd844
#
_entry.id   38af89d46c6a9c3b4fefd6b21befd844
#
_cell.length_a   1.000
_cell.length_b   1.000
_cell.length_c   1.000
_cell.angle_alpha   90.00
_cell.angle_beta   90.00
_cell.angle_gamma   90.00
#
_symmetry.space_group_name_H-M   'P 1'
#
loop_
_entity.id
_entity.type
_entity.pdbx_description
1 polymer ?
#
loop_
_entity_poly.entity_id
_entity_poly.type
_entity_poly.pdbx_seq_one_letter_code
_entity_poly.pdbx_strand_id
1 'polypeptide(L)'
;MLVRPCKLYAEQVMSYKEEMSQNGDSFDGCAGLEDVYSFDEWIDFEGRLRKKYKTGYVPSEVFLAVRQSDKFLVGMIDFRHPLSDFLKNYGGNIGYSIRPSERQKGYASEMLKLVLPICRDFGESKVLLTCDKGNVASQRTIIKNGGMLENEI
;
A
#
# COMPACT_ATOMS: atom_id res chain seq x y z
N MET A 1 1.09 -10.11 -9.20
CA MET A 1 2.01 -9.11 -9.78
C MET A 1 1.61 -7.71 -9.37
N LEU A 2 2.58 -6.80 -9.32
CA LEU A 2 2.30 -5.39 -9.07
C LEU A 2 2.23 -4.63 -10.38
N VAL A 3 1.18 -3.80 -10.53
CA VAL A 3 0.99 -2.95 -11.71
C VAL A 3 0.70 -1.52 -11.27
N ARG A 4 1.00 -0.56 -12.14
CA ARG A 4 0.62 0.83 -11.90
C ARG A 4 -0.88 1.01 -12.02
N PRO A 5 -1.50 1.89 -11.23
CA PRO A 5 -2.89 2.23 -11.41
C PRO A 5 -3.16 2.74 -12.82
N CYS A 6 -4.18 2.20 -13.45
CA CYS A 6 -4.60 2.66 -14.78
C CYS A 6 -6.09 2.36 -14.99
N LYS A 7 -6.66 2.96 -16.02
CA LYS A 7 -8.08 2.89 -16.33
C LYS A 7 -8.60 1.46 -16.53
N LEU A 8 -7.74 0.55 -16.93
CA LEU A 8 -8.09 -0.87 -17.10
C LEU A 8 -8.66 -1.47 -15.81
N TYR A 9 -8.22 -0.97 -14.65
CA TYR A 9 -8.64 -1.49 -13.35
C TYR A 9 -9.66 -0.60 -12.65
N ALA A 10 -10.27 0.36 -13.35
CA ALA A 10 -11.18 1.35 -12.74
C ALA A 10 -12.31 0.71 -11.95
N GLU A 11 -13.02 -0.24 -12.54
CA GLU A 11 -14.15 -0.92 -11.87
C GLU A 11 -13.67 -1.73 -10.67
N GLN A 12 -12.53 -2.39 -10.78
CA GLN A 12 -11.98 -3.18 -9.69
C GLN A 12 -11.51 -2.31 -8.52
N VAL A 13 -10.94 -1.14 -8.80
CA VAL A 13 -10.54 -0.18 -7.76
C VAL A 13 -11.76 0.31 -6.98
N MET A 14 -12.84 0.65 -7.67
CA MET A 14 -14.06 1.10 -7.01
C MET A 14 -14.75 -0.02 -6.24
N SER A 15 -14.72 -1.25 -6.75
CA SER A 15 -15.19 -2.43 -6.03
C SER A 15 -14.35 -2.71 -4.77
N TYR A 16 -13.05 -2.53 -4.86
CA TYR A 16 -12.14 -2.64 -3.72
C TYR A 16 -12.52 -1.64 -2.63
N LYS A 17 -12.74 -0.39 -3.01
CA LYS A 17 -13.18 0.66 -2.09
C LYS A 17 -14.46 0.27 -1.35
N GLU A 18 -15.44 -0.23 -2.10
CA GLU A 18 -16.73 -0.61 -1.51
C GLU A 18 -16.56 -1.76 -0.51
N GLU A 19 -15.81 -2.78 -0.86
CA GLU A 19 -15.58 -3.92 0.03
C GLU A 19 -14.84 -3.51 1.31
N MET A 20 -13.80 -2.68 1.19
CA MET A 20 -13.07 -2.16 2.34
C MET A 20 -13.98 -1.32 3.24
N SER A 21 -14.82 -0.46 2.66
CA SER A 21 -15.75 0.38 3.40
C SER A 21 -16.80 -0.45 4.15
N GLN A 22 -17.35 -1.46 3.51
CA GLN A 22 -18.34 -2.35 4.13
C GLN A 22 -17.76 -3.14 5.28
N ASN A 23 -16.49 -3.50 5.21
CA ASN A 23 -15.80 -4.23 6.28
C ASN A 23 -15.26 -3.32 7.39
N GLY A 24 -15.39 -1.99 7.23
CA GLY A 24 -14.88 -1.02 8.22
C GLY A 24 -13.36 -0.98 8.32
N ASP A 25 -12.65 -1.37 7.29
CA ASP A 25 -11.20 -1.44 7.28
C ASP A 25 -10.53 -0.09 7.01
N SER A 26 -9.28 0.03 7.44
CA SER A 26 -8.44 1.14 7.04
C SER A 26 -7.98 0.99 5.59
N PHE A 27 -7.75 2.13 4.94
CA PHE A 27 -7.33 2.17 3.53
C PHE A 27 -5.81 2.35 3.40
N ASP A 28 -5.05 1.61 4.19
CA ASP A 28 -3.58 1.66 4.11
C ASP A 28 -3.11 1.27 2.71
N GLY A 29 -2.17 2.03 2.18
CA GLY A 29 -1.62 1.78 0.86
C GLY A 29 -2.50 2.20 -0.31
N CYS A 30 -3.64 2.85 -0.07
CA CYS A 30 -4.64 3.13 -1.10
C CYS A 30 -4.64 4.58 -1.61
N ALA A 31 -3.69 5.40 -1.20
CA ALA A 31 -3.53 6.78 -1.70
C ALA A 31 -4.81 7.62 -1.64
N GLY A 32 -5.48 7.63 -0.49
CA GLY A 32 -6.66 8.47 -0.28
C GLY A 32 -7.93 7.97 -0.97
N LEU A 33 -7.98 6.71 -1.36
CA LEU A 33 -9.15 6.12 -2.02
C LEU A 33 -10.44 6.30 -1.22
N GLU A 34 -10.35 6.32 0.11
CA GLU A 34 -11.50 6.53 1.00
C GLU A 34 -12.21 7.86 0.80
N ASP A 35 -11.50 8.89 0.32
CA ASP A 35 -11.99 10.26 0.24
C ASP A 35 -12.46 10.66 -1.16
N VAL A 36 -12.36 9.77 -2.16
CA VAL A 36 -12.74 10.08 -3.54
C VAL A 36 -14.09 9.46 -3.89
N TYR A 37 -14.78 10.07 -4.87
CA TYR A 37 -16.08 9.60 -5.36
C TYR A 37 -15.99 8.85 -6.69
N SER A 38 -14.87 8.96 -7.41
CA SER A 38 -14.71 8.32 -8.71
C SER A 38 -13.27 7.84 -8.91
N PHE A 39 -13.09 6.92 -9.84
CA PHE A 39 -11.76 6.47 -10.24
C PHE A 39 -10.94 7.62 -10.84
N ASP A 40 -11.55 8.46 -11.67
CA ASP A 40 -10.83 9.58 -12.30
C ASP A 40 -10.32 10.57 -11.26
N GLU A 41 -11.11 10.84 -10.23
CA GLU A 41 -10.67 11.66 -9.10
C GLU A 41 -9.50 11.03 -8.36
N TRP A 42 -9.56 9.73 -8.12
CA TRP A 42 -8.50 9.00 -7.44
C TRP A 42 -7.20 8.96 -8.25
N ILE A 43 -7.28 8.67 -9.55
CA ILE A 43 -6.08 8.58 -10.39
C ILE A 43 -5.40 9.95 -10.52
N ASP A 44 -6.17 11.01 -10.54
CA ASP A 44 -5.66 12.38 -10.57
C ASP A 44 -4.92 12.71 -9.26
N PHE A 45 -5.52 12.37 -8.12
CA PHE A 45 -4.90 12.56 -6.80
C PHE A 45 -3.63 11.72 -6.65
N GLU A 46 -3.67 10.44 -7.06
CA GLU A 46 -2.51 9.54 -7.03
C GLU A 46 -1.36 10.08 -7.89
N GLY A 47 -1.68 10.60 -9.07
CA GLY A 47 -0.71 11.23 -9.94
C GLY A 47 -0.04 12.45 -9.30
N ARG A 48 -0.78 13.22 -8.53
CA ARG A 48 -0.21 14.35 -7.77
C ARG A 48 0.66 13.87 -6.61
N LEU A 49 0.33 12.76 -5.97
CA LEU A 49 1.13 12.20 -4.89
C LEU A 49 2.49 11.67 -5.37
N ARG A 50 2.60 11.26 -6.62
CA ARG A 50 3.89 10.86 -7.20
C ARG A 50 4.84 12.05 -7.35
N LYS A 51 4.30 13.25 -7.46
CA LYS A 51 5.03 14.51 -7.43
C LYS A 51 4.88 15.09 -6.04
N LYS A 52 5.79 15.93 -5.58
CA LYS A 52 5.66 16.58 -4.28
C LYS A 52 4.40 17.45 -4.29
N TYR A 53 3.30 16.93 -3.73
CA TYR A 53 1.97 17.53 -3.82
C TYR A 53 1.87 18.86 -3.06
N LYS A 54 2.37 18.89 -1.81
CA LYS A 54 2.46 20.12 -1.02
C LYS A 54 3.50 19.95 0.10
N THR A 55 3.85 21.07 0.74
CA THR A 55 4.78 21.09 1.86
C THR A 55 4.32 20.14 2.98
N GLY A 56 5.22 19.28 3.45
CA GLY A 56 4.94 18.30 4.50
C GLY A 56 4.54 16.91 3.97
N TYR A 57 4.18 16.79 2.68
CA TYR A 57 3.91 15.50 2.06
C TYR A 57 5.16 14.96 1.38
N VAL A 58 5.38 13.66 1.49
CA VAL A 58 6.45 12.98 0.73
C VAL A 58 5.86 12.35 -0.53
N PRO A 59 6.65 12.23 -1.61
CA PRO A 59 6.20 11.52 -2.80
C PRO A 59 5.80 10.07 -2.49
N SER A 60 4.76 9.60 -3.16
CA SER A 60 4.21 8.26 -2.96
C SER A 60 4.02 7.55 -4.30
N GLU A 61 4.45 6.30 -4.35
CA GLU A 61 4.28 5.41 -5.49
C GLU A 61 3.29 4.31 -5.12
N VAL A 62 2.17 4.24 -5.83
CA VAL A 62 1.10 3.27 -5.56
C VAL A 62 1.14 2.15 -6.58
N PHE A 63 0.95 0.92 -6.11
CA PHE A 63 0.85 -0.26 -6.96
C PHE A 63 -0.39 -1.06 -6.64
N LEU A 64 -1.02 -1.60 -7.66
CA LEU A 64 -2.11 -2.55 -7.54
C LEU A 64 -1.55 -3.96 -7.56
N ALA A 65 -1.94 -4.77 -6.59
CA ALA A 65 -1.59 -6.20 -6.57
C ALA A 65 -2.69 -6.97 -7.28
N VAL A 66 -2.36 -7.54 -8.42
CA VAL A 66 -3.30 -8.21 -9.32
C VAL A 66 -2.92 -9.68 -9.42
N ARG A 67 -3.90 -10.56 -9.18
CA ARG A 67 -3.71 -12.00 -9.32
C ARG A 67 -3.53 -12.35 -10.80
N GLN A 68 -2.48 -13.11 -11.11
CA GLN A 68 -2.15 -13.40 -12.51
C GLN A 68 -3.19 -14.26 -13.23
N SER A 69 -3.82 -15.20 -12.52
CA SER A 69 -4.72 -16.17 -13.12
C SER A 69 -5.98 -15.55 -13.71
N ASP A 70 -6.54 -14.51 -13.07
CA ASP A 70 -7.81 -13.91 -13.46
C ASP A 70 -7.78 -12.38 -13.53
N LYS A 71 -6.62 -11.78 -13.27
CA LYS A 71 -6.43 -10.32 -13.23
C LYS A 71 -7.30 -9.63 -12.17
N PHE A 72 -7.64 -10.33 -11.10
CA PHE A 72 -8.42 -9.79 -10.01
C PHE A 72 -7.56 -8.94 -9.07
N LEU A 73 -8.04 -7.75 -8.72
CA LEU A 73 -7.35 -6.86 -7.78
C LEU A 73 -7.52 -7.38 -6.35
N VAL A 74 -6.43 -7.82 -5.74
CA VAL A 74 -6.45 -8.41 -4.40
C VAL A 74 -5.91 -7.49 -3.31
N GLY A 75 -5.06 -6.53 -3.66
CA GLY A 75 -4.47 -5.62 -2.67
C GLY A 75 -3.91 -4.36 -3.29
N MET A 76 -3.54 -3.43 -2.42
CA MET A 76 -2.85 -2.20 -2.80
C MET A 76 -1.69 -1.97 -1.86
N ILE A 77 -0.62 -1.38 -2.38
CA ILE A 77 0.58 -1.05 -1.62
C ILE A 77 1.15 0.27 -2.10
N ASP A 78 1.56 1.13 -1.17
CA ASP A 78 2.25 2.35 -1.52
C ASP A 78 3.66 2.37 -0.94
N PHE A 79 4.55 3.08 -1.61
CA PHE A 79 5.91 3.32 -1.21
C PHE A 79 6.15 4.82 -1.12
N ARG A 80 6.56 5.29 0.07
CA ARG A 80 6.78 6.70 0.39
C ARG A 80 8.27 6.93 0.63
N HIS A 81 8.85 7.93 -0.03
CA HIS A 81 10.26 8.28 0.11
C HIS A 81 10.51 9.74 -0.29
N PRO A 82 11.45 10.44 0.36
CA PRO A 82 12.13 10.07 1.60
C PRO A 82 11.22 10.10 2.81
N LEU A 83 11.65 9.56 3.94
CA LEU A 83 10.86 9.61 5.17
C LEU A 83 10.85 11.01 5.76
N SER A 84 9.66 11.50 6.14
CA SER A 84 9.48 12.64 7.00
C SER A 84 9.64 12.21 8.48
N ASP A 85 9.78 13.18 9.39
CA ASP A 85 9.86 12.86 10.82
C ASP A 85 8.59 12.14 11.32
N PHE A 86 7.43 12.54 10.80
CA PHE A 86 6.18 11.86 11.11
C PHE A 86 6.20 10.41 10.66
N LEU A 87 6.62 10.14 9.42
CA LEU A 87 6.63 8.78 8.85
C LEU A 87 7.64 7.85 9.52
N LYS A 88 8.72 8.39 10.09
CA LYS A 88 9.68 7.59 10.87
C LYS A 88 9.03 6.96 12.09
N ASN A 89 8.01 7.58 12.65
CA ASN A 89 7.34 7.13 13.87
C ASN A 89 6.00 6.45 13.60
N TYR A 90 5.25 6.88 12.58
CA TYR A 90 3.83 6.51 12.46
C TYR A 90 3.40 5.90 11.15
N GLY A 91 4.16 5.89 10.12
CA GLY A 91 3.71 5.34 8.84
C GLY A 91 4.76 4.54 8.10
N GLY A 92 6.02 4.94 8.28
CA GLY A 92 7.13 4.31 7.60
C GLY A 92 7.13 4.56 6.09
N ASN A 93 7.89 3.75 5.36
CA ASN A 93 8.01 3.82 3.91
C ASN A 93 6.87 3.14 3.17
N ILE A 94 6.25 2.13 3.76
CA ILE A 94 5.31 1.25 3.06
C ILE A 94 4.01 1.14 3.83
N GLY A 95 2.90 1.38 3.13
CA GLY A 95 1.56 1.04 3.59
C GLY A 95 0.94 0.03 2.65
N TYR A 96 0.12 -0.88 3.17
CA TYR A 96 -0.54 -1.87 2.33
C TYR A 96 -1.84 -2.36 2.93
N SER A 97 -2.70 -2.88 2.07
CA SER A 97 -3.95 -3.52 2.46
C SER A 97 -4.29 -4.66 1.50
N ILE A 98 -5.10 -5.58 1.97
CA ILE A 98 -5.63 -6.69 1.16
C ILE A 98 -7.15 -6.63 1.23
N ARG A 99 -7.80 -6.86 0.10
CA ARG A 99 -9.26 -6.99 0.01
C ARG A 99 -9.74 -8.03 1.01
N PRO A 100 -10.77 -7.75 1.83
CA PRO A 100 -11.23 -8.69 2.86
C PRO A 100 -11.49 -10.10 2.35
N SER A 101 -12.13 -10.25 1.18
CA SER A 101 -12.45 -11.55 0.59
C SER A 101 -11.24 -12.37 0.15
N GLU A 102 -10.06 -11.73 0.06
CA GLU A 102 -8.83 -12.36 -0.42
C GLU A 102 -7.76 -12.49 0.67
N ARG A 103 -8.16 -12.30 1.92
CA ARG A 103 -7.23 -12.43 3.08
C ARG A 103 -6.95 -13.88 3.41
N GLN A 104 -5.87 -14.11 4.16
CA GLN A 104 -5.42 -15.44 4.61
C GLN A 104 -5.02 -16.38 3.46
N LYS A 105 -4.59 -15.80 2.34
CA LYS A 105 -4.11 -16.54 1.16
C LYS A 105 -2.65 -16.27 0.84
N GLY A 106 -1.96 -15.48 1.69
CA GLY A 106 -0.54 -15.17 1.51
C GLY A 106 -0.25 -13.99 0.59
N TYR A 107 -1.26 -13.25 0.14
CA TYR A 107 -1.06 -12.14 -0.80
C TYR A 107 -0.30 -10.97 -0.19
N ALA A 108 -0.52 -10.65 1.08
CA ALA A 108 0.21 -9.57 1.75
C ALA A 108 1.72 -9.83 1.74
N SER A 109 2.13 -11.05 2.07
CA SER A 109 3.53 -11.44 2.06
C SER A 109 4.13 -11.40 0.65
N GLU A 110 3.40 -11.89 -0.35
CA GLU A 110 3.84 -11.86 -1.75
C GLU A 110 3.96 -10.43 -2.25
N MET A 111 3.00 -9.58 -1.92
CA MET A 111 2.97 -8.17 -2.31
C MET A 111 4.17 -7.42 -1.72
N LEU A 112 4.47 -7.64 -0.44
CA LEU A 112 5.63 -7.03 0.21
C LEU A 112 6.93 -7.51 -0.44
N LYS A 113 7.03 -8.80 -0.72
CA LYS A 113 8.18 -9.38 -1.42
C LYS A 113 8.42 -8.73 -2.78
N LEU A 114 7.34 -8.44 -3.52
CA LEU A 114 7.44 -7.83 -4.85
C LEU A 114 7.80 -6.34 -4.81
N VAL A 115 7.38 -5.62 -3.77
CA VAL A 115 7.67 -4.17 -3.69
C VAL A 115 9.09 -3.87 -3.22
N LEU A 116 9.72 -4.74 -2.46
CA LEU A 116 11.06 -4.48 -1.93
C LEU A 116 12.11 -4.21 -3.01
N PRO A 117 12.19 -4.99 -4.11
CA PRO A 117 13.09 -4.65 -5.21
C PRO A 117 12.79 -3.29 -5.85
N ILE A 118 11.52 -2.91 -5.92
CA ILE A 118 11.10 -1.60 -6.44
C ILE A 118 11.63 -0.49 -5.55
N CYS A 119 11.51 -0.64 -4.23
CA CYS A 119 12.06 0.32 -3.28
C CYS A 119 13.57 0.49 -3.45
N ARG A 120 14.28 -0.62 -3.67
CA ARG A 120 15.72 -0.59 -3.90
C ARG A 120 16.06 0.17 -5.18
N ASP A 121 15.28 0.00 -6.25
CA ASP A 121 15.47 0.71 -7.51
C ASP A 121 15.25 2.22 -7.35
N PHE A 122 14.44 2.65 -6.38
CA PHE A 122 14.28 4.06 -6.01
C PHE A 122 15.39 4.58 -5.08
N GLY A 123 16.39 3.75 -4.76
CA GLY A 123 17.53 4.15 -3.95
C GLY A 123 17.41 3.86 -2.46
N GLU A 124 16.36 3.19 -2.02
CA GLU A 124 16.16 2.86 -0.62
C GLU A 124 16.70 1.46 -0.31
N SER A 125 17.85 1.37 0.37
CA SER A 125 18.46 0.11 0.77
C SER A 125 17.78 -0.53 1.99
N LYS A 126 17.11 0.29 2.80
CA LYS A 126 16.31 -0.12 3.95
C LYS A 126 14.97 0.57 3.89
N VAL A 127 13.92 -0.14 4.27
CA VAL A 127 12.58 0.43 4.37
C VAL A 127 12.03 0.19 5.77
N LEU A 128 11.30 1.16 6.26
CA LEU A 128 10.65 1.12 7.56
C LEU A 128 9.17 0.78 7.35
N LEU A 129 8.71 -0.24 8.09
CA LEU A 129 7.30 -0.59 8.14
C LEU A 129 6.81 -0.44 9.56
N THR A 130 5.59 0.06 9.72
CA THR A 130 4.94 0.19 11.02
C THR A 130 3.67 -0.64 11.02
N CYS A 131 3.30 -1.16 12.19
CA CYS A 131 1.99 -1.79 12.39
C CYS A 131 1.61 -1.68 13.86
N ASP A 132 0.33 -1.78 14.14
CA ASP A 132 -0.16 -1.82 15.50
C ASP A 132 0.30 -3.10 16.20
N LYS A 133 0.59 -2.99 17.49
CA LYS A 133 1.07 -4.12 18.30
C LYS A 133 0.10 -5.30 18.26
N GLY A 134 -1.20 -5.04 18.20
CA GLY A 134 -2.23 -6.07 18.09
C GLY A 134 -2.39 -6.69 16.69
N ASN A 135 -1.76 -6.11 15.68
CA ASN A 135 -1.88 -6.60 14.29
C ASN A 135 -0.88 -7.73 14.02
N VAL A 136 -1.18 -8.92 14.51
CA VAL A 136 -0.30 -10.09 14.41
C VAL A 136 -0.07 -10.50 12.96
N ALA A 137 -1.09 -10.39 12.11
CA ALA A 137 -0.97 -10.75 10.70
C ALA A 137 0.07 -9.89 9.98
N SER A 138 0.06 -8.58 10.22
CA SER A 138 1.05 -7.67 9.64
C SER A 138 2.45 -7.93 10.18
N GLN A 139 2.58 -8.17 11.49
CA GLN A 139 3.87 -8.52 12.09
C GLN A 139 4.47 -9.77 11.44
N ARG A 140 3.67 -10.81 11.24
CA ARG A 140 4.12 -12.06 10.60
C ARG A 140 4.54 -11.83 9.16
N THR A 141 3.80 -11.02 8.42
CA THR A 141 4.13 -10.65 7.03
C THR A 141 5.48 -9.97 6.95
N ILE A 142 5.75 -9.00 7.83
CA ILE A 142 7.00 -8.26 7.88
C ILE A 142 8.15 -9.18 8.22
N ILE A 143 8.02 -10.00 9.25
CA ILE A 143 9.05 -10.94 9.71
C ILE A 143 9.36 -11.97 8.61
N LYS A 144 8.34 -12.51 7.96
CA LYS A 144 8.51 -13.48 6.88
C LYS A 144 9.33 -12.92 5.72
N ASN A 145 9.29 -11.63 5.50
CA ASN A 145 10.08 -10.95 4.47
C ASN A 145 11.40 -10.37 4.99
N GLY A 146 11.89 -10.85 6.13
CA GLY A 146 13.19 -10.49 6.68
C GLY A 146 13.18 -9.26 7.57
N GLY A 147 12.01 -8.78 7.96
CA GLY A 147 11.89 -7.62 8.84
C GLY A 147 12.41 -7.92 10.25
N MET A 148 13.00 -6.89 10.86
CA MET A 148 13.49 -6.93 12.23
C MET A 148 12.85 -5.82 13.04
N LEU A 149 12.45 -6.12 14.27
CA LEU A 149 11.89 -5.11 15.16
C LEU A 149 12.95 -4.07 15.51
N GLU A 150 12.67 -2.81 15.21
CA GLU A 150 13.54 -1.69 15.52
C GLU A 150 13.17 -1.06 16.87
N ASN A 151 11.90 -0.73 17.05
CA ASN A 151 11.39 -0.21 18.33
C ASN A 151 9.87 -0.35 18.44
N GLU A 152 9.37 -0.09 19.64
CA GLU A 152 7.94 0.09 19.92
C GLU A 152 7.74 1.47 20.51
N ILE A 153 6.70 2.16 20.06
CA ILE A 153 6.33 3.46 20.57
C ILE A 153 4.93 3.44 21.18
#